data_d939354296ad6252ea42be15e3d03158
#
_entry.id   d939354296ad6252ea42be15e3d03158
#
_cell.length_a   1.000
_cell.length_b   1.000
_cell.length_c   1.000
_cell.angle_alpha   90.00
_cell.angle_beta   90.00
_cell.angle_gamma   90.00
#
_symmetry.space_group_name_H-M   'P 1'
#
loop_
_entity.id
_entity.type
_entity.pdbx_description
1 polymer ?
#
loop_
_entity_poly.entity_id
_entity_poly.type
_entity_poly.pdbx_seq_one_letter_code
_entity_poly.pdbx_strand_id
1 'polypeptide(L)'
;MAEPRRSAGADARDLRGARILVVEARFYEDIADALLKGATRALAEAGTVVERVSVPGSLEVPPAIAIALDAAERAGKPYEGAVALGCVIRGETLHFEIVSQESARALLDLSVARRIPIGNGILTVDTDAQAFARARPEEMDKGGDAARAALSLVRLKRGLAAG
;
A
#
# COMPACT_ATOMS: atom_id res chain seq x y z
N MET A 1 -17.25 6.03 -0.25
CA MET A 1 -16.62 7.31 -0.61
C MET A 1 -16.79 7.58 -2.10
N ALA A 2 -17.05 8.83 -2.44
CA ALA A 2 -17.03 9.24 -3.84
C ALA A 2 -15.61 9.03 -4.44
N GLU A 3 -15.54 8.89 -5.76
CA GLU A 3 -14.24 8.77 -6.43
C GLU A 3 -13.40 10.03 -6.26
N PRO A 4 -12.09 9.89 -6.04
CA PRO A 4 -11.21 11.04 -5.93
C PRO A 4 -11.16 11.79 -7.27
N ARG A 5 -11.36 13.09 -7.22
CA ARG A 5 -11.10 13.96 -8.36
C ARG A 5 -9.58 14.20 -8.40
N ARG A 6 -8.91 13.48 -9.31
CA ARG A 6 -7.46 13.63 -9.47
C ARG A 6 -7.15 14.97 -10.11
N SER A 7 -6.40 15.82 -9.42
CA SER A 7 -5.75 16.95 -10.08
C SER A 7 -4.55 16.41 -10.87
N ALA A 8 -4.48 16.71 -12.15
CA ALA A 8 -3.26 16.52 -12.91
C ALA A 8 -2.21 17.49 -12.35
N GLY A 9 -1.11 16.97 -11.81
CA GLY A 9 -0.01 17.80 -11.34
C GLY A 9 0.44 17.49 -9.93
N ALA A 10 0.37 16.23 -9.51
CA ALA A 10 1.13 15.82 -8.34
C ALA A 10 2.61 16.05 -8.63
N ASP A 11 3.24 16.77 -7.73
CA ASP A 11 4.65 17.10 -7.67
C ASP A 11 5.52 15.92 -8.17
N ALA A 12 6.06 16.05 -9.38
CA ALA A 12 6.91 15.05 -10.04
C ALA A 12 8.32 15.03 -9.45
N ARG A 13 8.47 15.37 -8.16
CA ARG A 13 9.77 15.30 -7.50
C ARG A 13 10.29 13.87 -7.57
N ASP A 14 11.51 13.80 -8.07
CA ASP A 14 12.25 12.57 -8.24
C ASP A 14 12.53 11.91 -6.88
N LEU A 15 11.95 10.72 -6.67
CA LEU A 15 12.22 9.87 -5.52
C LEU A 15 13.20 8.75 -5.87
N ARG A 16 14.03 8.98 -6.89
CA ARG A 16 14.99 7.99 -7.39
C ARG A 16 15.83 7.41 -6.25
N GLY A 17 15.85 6.07 -6.20
CA GLY A 17 16.59 5.33 -5.19
C GLY A 17 15.90 5.22 -3.83
N ALA A 18 14.76 5.86 -3.60
CA ALA A 18 13.99 5.65 -2.38
C ALA A 18 13.55 4.19 -2.25
N ARG A 19 13.86 3.56 -1.12
CA ARG A 19 13.52 2.15 -0.87
C ARG A 19 12.10 2.06 -0.35
N ILE A 20 11.24 1.40 -1.11
CA ILE A 20 9.83 1.20 -0.77
C ILE A 20 9.53 -0.29 -0.63
N LEU A 21 8.92 -0.66 0.49
CA LEU A 21 8.45 -2.02 0.75
C LEU A 21 7.03 -2.17 0.21
N VAL A 22 6.78 -3.22 -0.54
CA VAL A 22 5.42 -3.64 -0.91
C VAL A 22 5.10 -4.95 -0.20
N VAL A 23 4.09 -4.93 0.66
CA VAL A 23 3.57 -6.15 1.29
C VAL A 23 2.19 -6.45 0.73
N GLU A 24 2.05 -7.62 0.11
CA GLU A 24 0.83 -8.02 -0.55
C GLU A 24 0.22 -9.30 0.04
N ALA A 25 -1.08 -9.25 0.32
CA ALA A 25 -1.85 -10.42 0.69
C ALA A 25 -2.36 -11.12 -0.58
N ARG A 26 -2.07 -12.41 -0.72
CA ARG A 26 -2.39 -13.16 -1.93
C ARG A 26 -3.59 -14.13 -1.75
N PHE A 27 -4.51 -13.80 -0.89
CA PHE A 27 -5.70 -14.62 -0.67
C PHE A 27 -6.51 -14.83 -1.96
N TYR A 28 -6.62 -13.77 -2.78
CA TYR A 28 -7.19 -13.79 -4.13
C TYR A 28 -6.09 -13.45 -5.12
N GLU A 29 -5.52 -14.47 -5.76
CA GLU A 29 -4.30 -14.34 -6.58
C GLU A 29 -4.43 -13.36 -7.76
N ASP A 30 -5.53 -13.44 -8.50
CA ASP A 30 -5.80 -12.59 -9.66
C ASP A 30 -6.04 -11.13 -9.30
N ILE A 31 -6.71 -10.88 -8.19
CA ILE A 31 -6.91 -9.52 -7.64
C ILE A 31 -5.57 -8.98 -7.13
N ALA A 32 -4.79 -9.81 -6.44
CA ALA A 32 -3.46 -9.46 -5.97
C ALA A 32 -2.53 -9.06 -7.13
N ASP A 33 -2.55 -9.81 -8.23
CA ASP A 33 -1.77 -9.49 -9.43
C ASP A 33 -2.15 -8.13 -10.01
N ALA A 34 -3.43 -7.82 -10.09
CA ALA A 34 -3.89 -6.52 -10.60
C ALA A 34 -3.46 -5.36 -9.71
N LEU A 35 -3.61 -5.49 -8.38
CA LEU A 35 -3.16 -4.49 -7.42
C LEU A 35 -1.65 -4.27 -7.49
N LEU A 36 -0.88 -5.36 -7.53
CA LEU A 36 0.57 -5.30 -7.60
C LEU A 36 1.05 -4.61 -8.87
N LYS A 37 0.43 -4.90 -10.01
CA LYS A 37 0.74 -4.26 -11.29
C LYS A 37 0.59 -2.74 -11.22
N GLY A 38 -0.52 -2.25 -10.68
CA GLY A 38 -0.75 -0.81 -10.53
C GLY A 38 0.23 -0.14 -9.57
N ALA A 39 0.45 -0.74 -8.40
CA ALA A 39 1.39 -0.22 -7.41
C ALA A 39 2.82 -0.19 -7.96
N THR A 40 3.27 -1.27 -8.57
CA THR A 40 4.63 -1.38 -9.13
C THR A 40 4.87 -0.36 -10.23
N ARG A 41 3.87 -0.13 -11.10
CA ARG A 41 3.95 0.90 -12.14
C ARG A 41 4.13 2.29 -11.55
N ALA A 42 3.32 2.67 -10.58
CA ALA A 42 3.41 3.98 -9.94
C ALA A 42 4.77 4.18 -9.22
N LEU A 43 5.26 3.15 -8.55
CA LEU A 43 6.56 3.17 -7.88
C LEU A 43 7.73 3.28 -8.87
N ALA A 44 7.66 2.56 -9.99
CA ALA A 44 8.68 2.63 -11.04
C ALA A 44 8.74 4.02 -11.71
N GLU A 45 7.59 4.63 -11.96
CA GLU A 45 7.51 5.99 -12.50
C GLU A 45 8.18 7.03 -11.60
N ALA A 46 8.17 6.81 -10.28
CA ALA A 46 8.86 7.67 -9.31
C ALA A 46 10.36 7.34 -9.15
N GLY A 47 10.86 6.29 -9.81
CA GLY A 47 12.27 5.88 -9.76
C GLY A 47 12.67 5.18 -8.46
N THR A 48 11.72 4.65 -7.71
CA THR A 48 11.99 3.99 -6.42
C THR A 48 12.59 2.60 -6.59
N VAL A 49 13.23 2.11 -5.54
CA VAL A 49 13.70 0.72 -5.41
C VAL A 49 12.67 -0.05 -4.59
N VAL A 50 12.10 -1.09 -5.17
CA VAL A 50 10.99 -1.83 -4.58
C VAL A 50 11.46 -3.18 -4.07
N GLU A 51 11.13 -3.50 -2.82
CA GLU A 51 11.21 -4.84 -2.28
C GLU A 51 9.80 -5.36 -1.98
N ARG A 52 9.55 -6.62 -2.33
CA ARG A 52 8.22 -7.24 -2.24
C ARG A 52 8.23 -8.38 -1.22
N VAL A 53 7.20 -8.39 -0.38
CA VAL A 53 6.91 -9.48 0.56
C VAL A 53 5.47 -9.92 0.34
N SER A 54 5.25 -11.23 0.24
CA SER A 54 3.92 -11.82 0.10
C SER A 54 3.49 -12.50 1.41
N VAL A 55 2.24 -12.32 1.78
CA VAL A 55 1.63 -12.91 2.97
C VAL A 55 0.28 -13.55 2.62
N PRO A 56 -0.26 -14.46 3.46
CA PRO A 56 -1.50 -15.17 3.13
C PRO A 56 -2.72 -14.26 3.03
N GLY A 57 -2.94 -13.41 4.02
CA GLY A 57 -4.14 -12.59 4.12
C GLY A 57 -3.89 -11.18 4.62
N SER A 58 -4.94 -10.37 4.63
CA SER A 58 -4.82 -8.94 4.96
C SER A 58 -4.46 -8.68 6.42
N LEU A 59 -4.78 -9.57 7.35
CA LEU A 59 -4.38 -9.43 8.75
C LEU A 59 -2.87 -9.61 8.97
N GLU A 60 -2.20 -10.32 8.06
CA GLU A 60 -0.75 -10.54 8.13
C GLU A 60 0.05 -9.36 7.55
N VAL A 61 -0.60 -8.45 6.83
CA VAL A 61 0.08 -7.32 6.19
C VAL A 61 0.70 -6.34 7.19
N PRO A 62 -0.03 -5.82 8.20
CA PRO A 62 0.57 -4.90 9.16
C PRO A 62 1.75 -5.51 9.95
N PRO A 63 1.64 -6.73 10.53
CA PRO A 63 2.78 -7.31 11.23
C PRO A 63 3.96 -7.61 10.31
N ALA A 64 3.74 -8.00 9.06
CA ALA A 64 4.81 -8.22 8.10
C ALA A 64 5.56 -6.92 7.79
N ILE A 65 4.86 -5.80 7.65
CA ILE A 65 5.50 -4.48 7.50
C ILE A 65 6.35 -4.17 8.72
N ALA A 66 5.84 -4.31 9.93
CA ALA A 66 6.57 -4.02 11.16
C ALA A 66 7.86 -4.86 11.26
N ILE A 67 7.76 -6.16 10.99
CA ILE A 67 8.91 -7.08 11.00
C ILE A 67 9.96 -6.66 9.97
N ALA A 68 9.53 -6.34 8.75
CA ALA A 68 10.43 -5.94 7.68
C ALA A 68 11.11 -4.58 7.96
N LEU A 69 10.40 -3.63 8.55
CA LEU A 69 10.96 -2.34 8.95
C LEU A 69 12.11 -2.53 9.95
N ASP A 70 11.89 -3.34 10.99
CA ASP A 70 12.92 -3.61 12.00
C ASP A 70 14.13 -4.34 11.40
N ALA A 71 13.90 -5.30 10.52
CA ALA A 71 14.98 -6.03 9.85
C ALA A 71 15.83 -5.11 8.96
N ALA A 72 15.18 -4.23 8.21
CA ALA A 72 15.84 -3.28 7.32
C ALA A 72 16.68 -2.24 8.10
N GLU A 73 16.16 -1.75 9.22
CA GLU A 73 16.90 -0.83 10.10
C GLU A 73 18.15 -1.51 10.68
N ARG A 74 18.01 -2.73 11.19
CA ARG A 74 19.16 -3.50 11.71
C ARG A 74 20.21 -3.78 10.64
N ALA A 75 19.80 -3.95 9.37
CA ALA A 75 20.70 -4.15 8.25
C ALA A 75 21.33 -2.85 7.72
N GLY A 76 20.97 -1.69 8.28
CA GLY A 76 21.47 -0.40 7.80
C GLY A 76 20.90 0.03 6.45
N LYS A 77 19.78 -0.56 6.03
CA LYS A 77 19.10 -0.28 4.76
C LYS A 77 17.61 -0.01 4.99
N PRO A 78 17.24 1.06 5.72
CA PRO A 78 15.85 1.33 6.07
C PRO A 78 14.99 1.60 4.84
N TYR A 79 13.70 1.28 4.95
CA TYR A 79 12.70 1.71 3.98
C TYR A 79 12.24 3.14 4.28
N GLU A 80 11.96 3.90 3.23
CA GLU A 80 11.39 5.24 3.35
C GLU A 80 9.86 5.24 3.35
N GLY A 81 9.25 4.15 2.92
CA GLY A 81 7.82 3.96 2.92
C GLY A 81 7.43 2.53 2.63
N ALA A 82 6.15 2.25 2.77
CA ALA A 82 5.57 0.96 2.48
C ALA A 82 4.21 1.10 1.80
N VAL A 83 3.86 0.08 1.02
CA VAL A 83 2.55 -0.07 0.39
C VAL A 83 1.94 -1.40 0.82
N ALA A 84 0.74 -1.34 1.38
CA ALA A 84 -0.04 -2.51 1.77
C ALA A 84 -1.05 -2.82 0.67
N LEU A 85 -1.05 -4.04 0.16
CA LEU A 85 -1.98 -4.49 -0.87
C LEU A 85 -2.73 -5.73 -0.39
N GLY A 86 -4.02 -5.80 -0.69
CA GLY A 86 -4.84 -6.95 -0.35
C GLY A 86 -6.29 -6.73 -0.76
N CYS A 87 -7.12 -7.71 -0.48
CA CYS A 87 -8.54 -7.62 -0.75
C CYS A 87 -9.31 -8.45 0.25
N VAL A 88 -10.35 -7.85 0.82
CA VAL A 88 -11.32 -8.52 1.68
C VAL A 88 -12.68 -8.44 0.99
N ILE A 89 -13.25 -9.59 0.69
CA ILE A 89 -14.58 -9.69 0.09
C ILE A 89 -15.55 -10.17 1.15
N ARG A 90 -16.70 -9.49 1.24
CA ARG A 90 -17.73 -9.81 2.25
C ARG A 90 -18.22 -11.25 2.15
N GLY A 91 -18.11 -11.95 3.26
CA GLY A 91 -18.70 -13.27 3.44
C GLY A 91 -19.96 -13.23 4.32
N GLU A 92 -20.37 -14.39 4.83
CA GLU A 92 -21.60 -14.54 5.62
C GLU A 92 -21.44 -14.16 7.09
N THR A 93 -20.21 -14.02 7.58
CA THR A 93 -19.90 -13.84 9.00
C THR A 93 -19.30 -12.48 9.29
N LEU A 94 -19.16 -12.14 10.57
CA LEU A 94 -18.50 -10.93 11.07
C LEU A 94 -17.02 -10.83 10.68
N HIS A 95 -16.42 -11.88 10.16
CA HIS A 95 -14.99 -11.91 9.85
C HIS A 95 -14.55 -10.81 8.88
N PHE A 96 -15.41 -10.44 7.93
CA PHE A 96 -15.15 -9.33 7.01
C PHE A 96 -14.90 -8.03 7.76
N GLU A 97 -15.73 -7.68 8.74
CA GLU A 97 -15.61 -6.46 9.53
C GLU A 97 -14.32 -6.46 10.35
N ILE A 98 -14.00 -7.59 10.98
CA ILE A 98 -12.77 -7.74 11.76
C ILE A 98 -11.55 -7.51 10.89
N VAL A 99 -11.44 -8.23 9.78
CA VAL A 99 -10.28 -8.13 8.89
C VAL A 99 -10.15 -6.73 8.29
N SER A 100 -11.25 -6.15 7.83
CA SER A 100 -11.28 -4.82 7.19
C SER A 100 -10.88 -3.72 8.16
N GLN A 101 -11.50 -3.70 9.34
CA GLN A 101 -11.28 -2.63 10.31
C GLN A 101 -9.93 -2.76 11.01
N GLU A 102 -9.55 -3.96 11.44
CA GLU A 102 -8.31 -4.16 12.18
C GLU A 102 -7.07 -4.01 11.32
N SER A 103 -7.10 -4.46 10.05
CA SER A 103 -5.97 -4.22 9.15
C SER A 103 -5.77 -2.73 8.87
N ALA A 104 -6.83 -1.98 8.60
CA ALA A 104 -6.77 -0.54 8.37
C ALA A 104 -6.27 0.21 9.61
N ARG A 105 -6.81 -0.11 10.79
CA ARG A 105 -6.39 0.50 12.06
C ARG A 105 -4.93 0.22 12.36
N ALA A 106 -4.49 -1.03 12.22
CA ALA A 106 -3.11 -1.41 12.50
C ALA A 106 -2.11 -0.71 11.56
N LEU A 107 -2.44 -0.57 10.26
CA LEU A 107 -1.60 0.16 9.30
C LEU A 107 -1.48 1.63 9.68
N LEU A 108 -2.58 2.28 10.03
CA LEU A 108 -2.57 3.68 10.42
C LEU A 108 -1.80 3.89 11.74
N ASP A 109 -2.04 3.04 12.74
CA ASP A 109 -1.33 3.09 14.02
C ASP A 109 0.19 2.91 13.82
N LEU A 110 0.61 1.95 13.01
CA LEU A 110 2.01 1.70 12.69
C LEU A 110 2.64 2.92 11.98
N SER A 111 1.95 3.47 11.00
CA SER A 111 2.43 4.64 10.25
C SER A 111 2.65 5.84 11.17
N VAL A 112 1.68 6.14 12.04
CA VAL A 112 1.76 7.26 12.98
C VAL A 112 2.84 7.02 14.04
N ALA A 113 2.89 5.84 14.64
CA ALA A 113 3.85 5.51 15.70
C ALA A 113 5.31 5.53 15.22
N ARG A 114 5.56 4.98 14.04
CA ARG A 114 6.90 4.87 13.46
C ARG A 114 7.28 6.04 12.56
N ARG A 115 6.36 6.97 12.30
CA ARG A 115 6.56 8.07 11.33
C ARG A 115 6.99 7.55 9.96
N ILE A 116 6.42 6.42 9.55
CA ILE A 116 6.70 5.76 8.27
C ILE A 116 5.53 5.99 7.31
N PRO A 117 5.77 6.52 6.11
CA PRO A 117 4.76 6.59 5.05
C PRO A 117 4.22 5.21 4.70
N ILE A 118 2.90 5.01 4.84
CA ILE A 118 2.23 3.77 4.42
C ILE A 118 1.03 4.12 3.56
N GLY A 119 0.97 3.54 2.36
CA GLY A 119 -0.21 3.57 1.51
C GLY A 119 -1.06 2.32 1.74
N ASN A 120 -2.34 2.50 2.03
CA ASN A 120 -3.26 1.39 2.25
C ASN A 120 -4.04 1.07 0.97
N GLY A 121 -3.67 -0.03 0.31
CA GLY A 121 -4.32 -0.59 -0.85
C GLY A 121 -5.05 -1.91 -0.55
N ILE A 122 -5.50 -2.12 0.68
CA ILE A 122 -6.35 -3.26 1.02
C ILE A 122 -7.79 -2.91 0.67
N LEU A 123 -8.32 -3.58 -0.35
CA LEU A 123 -9.69 -3.39 -0.79
C LEU A 123 -10.66 -4.04 0.19
N THR A 124 -11.80 -3.38 0.41
CA THR A 124 -12.91 -3.89 1.23
C THR A 124 -14.18 -3.77 0.40
N VAL A 125 -14.64 -4.89 -0.13
CA VAL A 125 -15.70 -4.93 -1.14
C VAL A 125 -16.72 -6.01 -0.83
N ASP A 126 -17.88 -5.91 -1.45
CA ASP A 126 -18.96 -6.89 -1.28
C ASP A 126 -18.89 -8.04 -2.31
N THR A 127 -18.32 -7.77 -3.50
CA THR A 127 -18.32 -8.74 -4.61
C THR A 127 -16.98 -8.76 -5.35
N ASP A 128 -16.72 -9.88 -6.06
CA ASP A 128 -15.57 -10.00 -6.95
C ASP A 128 -15.54 -8.91 -8.03
N ALA A 129 -16.69 -8.60 -8.61
CA ALA A 129 -16.80 -7.55 -9.63
C ALA A 129 -16.34 -6.18 -9.10
N GLN A 130 -16.70 -5.84 -7.86
CA GLN A 130 -16.24 -4.62 -7.21
C GLN A 130 -14.73 -4.66 -6.97
N ALA A 131 -14.17 -5.82 -6.60
CA ALA A 131 -12.75 -5.99 -6.39
C ALA A 131 -11.97 -5.76 -7.69
N PHE A 132 -12.37 -6.39 -8.78
CA PHE A 132 -11.68 -6.24 -10.07
C PHE A 132 -11.75 -4.83 -10.62
N ALA A 133 -12.92 -4.18 -10.54
CA ALA A 133 -13.08 -2.79 -10.98
C ALA A 133 -12.11 -1.84 -10.24
N ARG A 134 -11.84 -2.11 -8.97
CA ARG A 134 -10.93 -1.30 -8.14
C ARG A 134 -9.47 -1.68 -8.31
N ALA A 135 -9.19 -2.97 -8.52
CA ALA A 135 -7.82 -3.48 -8.60
C ALA A 135 -7.15 -3.21 -9.95
N ARG A 136 -7.90 -3.32 -11.05
CA ARG A 136 -7.33 -3.20 -12.40
C ARG A 136 -6.74 -1.81 -12.64
N PRO A 137 -5.47 -1.72 -13.11
CA PRO A 137 -4.85 -0.44 -13.42
C PRO A 137 -5.57 0.35 -14.53
N GLU A 138 -6.25 -0.34 -15.44
CA GLU A 138 -7.01 0.24 -16.54
C GLU A 138 -8.36 0.83 -16.09
N GLU A 139 -8.79 0.51 -14.87
CA GLU A 139 -10.04 0.99 -14.26
C GLU A 139 -9.71 1.94 -13.11
N MET A 140 -10.01 1.56 -11.85
CA MET A 140 -9.81 2.47 -10.71
C MET A 140 -8.37 2.51 -10.17
N ASP A 141 -7.55 1.53 -10.46
CA ASP A 141 -6.12 1.49 -10.10
C ASP A 141 -5.83 1.77 -8.62
N LYS A 142 -6.54 1.11 -7.73
CA LYS A 142 -6.36 1.35 -6.28
C LYS A 142 -5.00 0.93 -5.74
N GLY A 143 -4.32 -0.02 -6.38
CA GLY A 143 -2.93 -0.34 -6.08
C GLY A 143 -2.00 0.83 -6.39
N GLY A 144 -2.16 1.45 -7.56
CA GLY A 144 -1.43 2.66 -7.93
C GLY A 144 -1.75 3.84 -7.02
N ASP A 145 -3.03 4.01 -6.63
CA ASP A 145 -3.42 5.06 -5.69
C ASP A 145 -2.74 4.89 -4.32
N ALA A 146 -2.67 3.66 -3.81
CA ALA A 146 -1.99 3.38 -2.55
C ALA A 146 -0.49 3.70 -2.64
N ALA A 147 0.15 3.33 -3.73
CA ALA A 147 1.56 3.67 -3.98
C ALA A 147 1.75 5.20 -4.02
N ARG A 148 0.92 5.91 -4.75
CA ARG A 148 0.99 7.39 -4.83
C ARG A 148 0.74 8.05 -3.48
N ALA A 149 -0.15 7.50 -2.65
CA ALA A 149 -0.37 7.99 -1.28
C ALA A 149 0.90 7.83 -0.42
N ALA A 150 1.54 6.67 -0.46
CA ALA A 150 2.81 6.45 0.23
C ALA A 150 3.89 7.44 -0.26
N LEU A 151 4.04 7.60 -1.56
CA LEU A 151 5.03 8.50 -2.16
C LEU A 151 4.78 9.96 -1.79
N SER A 152 3.53 10.39 -1.67
CA SER A 152 3.21 11.76 -1.23
C SER A 152 3.72 12.03 0.20
N LEU A 153 3.60 11.04 1.08
CA LEU A 153 4.12 11.14 2.45
C LEU A 153 5.65 11.05 2.51
N VAL A 154 6.27 10.27 1.63
CA VAL A 154 7.74 10.24 1.49
C VAL A 154 8.26 11.62 1.09
N ARG A 155 7.62 12.28 0.12
CA ARG A 155 7.96 13.64 -0.30
C ARG A 155 7.78 14.64 0.83
N LEU A 156 6.67 14.54 1.56
CA LEU A 156 6.41 15.39 2.74
C LEU A 156 7.53 15.23 3.77
N LYS A 157 7.86 14.00 4.13
CA LYS A 157 8.88 13.70 5.13
C LYS A 157 10.27 14.23 4.70
N ARG A 158 10.65 13.98 3.47
CA ARG A 158 11.92 14.52 2.90
C ARG A 158 11.93 16.05 2.89
N GLY A 159 10.83 16.67 2.49
CA GLY A 159 10.72 18.12 2.42
C GLY A 159 10.84 18.79 3.80
N LEU A 160 10.22 18.21 4.82
CA LEU A 160 10.31 18.71 6.19
C LEU A 160 11.69 18.48 6.82
N ALA A 161 12.36 17.38 6.48
CA ALA A 161 13.71 17.09 6.98
C ALA A 161 14.77 18.02 6.38
N ALA A 162 14.55 18.54 5.16
CA ALA A 162 15.47 19.45 4.48
C ALA A 162 15.34 20.91 4.89
N GLY A 163 14.27 21.25 5.66
CA GLY A 163 13.96 22.59 6.14
C GLY A 163 14.71 23.01 7.40
#